data_30566b34600d0a0b8ddd2978d4867a4a
#
_entry.id   30566b34600d0a0b8ddd2978d4867a4a
#
_cell.length_a   1.000
_cell.length_b   1.000
_cell.length_c   1.000
_cell.angle_alpha   90.00
_cell.angle_beta   90.00
_cell.angle_gamma   90.00
#
_symmetry.space_group_name_H-M   'P 1'
#
loop_
_entity.id
_entity.type
_entity.pdbx_description
1 polymer ?
#
loop_
_entity_poly.entity_id
_entity_poly.type
_entity_poly.pdbx_seq_one_letter_code
_entity_poly.pdbx_strand_id
1 'polypeptide(L)'
;MRSGTVWLVVLGLMSFTTVTAAEFRFEDVVEQARERAGSAYQAPDTIPDFMRNLSYQDYQSIRFDPEKNLWKEASSKFQVMLVPAGKFYTRPVNIYVVDAEGVSKLEFDKSLFNMPDSELSKRVPADLGYAGFKLTFPFDGPDIANQFLVFAGASYFRGVSKDTAFGLSARGVAVDTGLPSGEQFPDFTDFWLVRPARNSEEMRVYALLDGPSLTGAYQFTVYPGEETRLDVKARLFIRDDIELLGLAPLTSMFFYGENTPRPDGEWRPQVHDSDGLLIHDGESGEWLWRPLINPKRLATSFHQTSRIAGFGLIQRDTEFRHFEDLEARYERRPSAWVSMDDDWGAGDVVLVEIPTDDETNDNIVAFWSPDDKVIGGAERSLEYSMTFGGPDVARHPGGKAVNTFIGAGDRIGGGDQSGAYRVLVDFAGGQLADIEPDAPVVSKVSGGDGVEVLEHFVEWVQPENKWRLSILARPAKDSILQLRGYLELDDQVVTETWTYSLPPGVGPGSQR
;
A
#
# COMPACT_ATOMS: atom_id res chain seq x y z
N MET A 1 -92.68 28.11 -6.83
CA MET A 1 -91.89 27.20 -6.03
C MET A 1 -90.99 26.44 -6.96
N ARG A 2 -89.66 26.84 -7.06
CA ARG A 2 -88.64 26.18 -7.88
C ARG A 2 -87.65 25.62 -6.91
N SER A 3 -87.54 24.31 -6.86
CA SER A 3 -86.53 23.56 -6.07
C SER A 3 -85.18 23.55 -6.86
N GLY A 4 -84.09 24.12 -6.28
CA GLY A 4 -82.79 24.08 -6.82
C GLY A 4 -81.97 22.98 -6.11
N THR A 5 -81.53 21.99 -6.88
CA THR A 5 -80.66 20.90 -6.42
C THR A 5 -79.22 21.35 -6.52
N VAL A 6 -78.47 21.45 -5.39
CA VAL A 6 -77.05 21.74 -5.31
C VAL A 6 -76.31 20.41 -5.41
N TRP A 7 -75.40 20.29 -6.44
CA TRP A 7 -74.45 19.22 -6.58
C TRP A 7 -73.13 19.59 -5.87
N LEU A 8 -72.75 18.83 -4.84
CA LEU A 8 -71.45 18.93 -4.19
C LEU A 8 -70.52 18.04 -4.97
N VAL A 9 -69.52 18.69 -5.62
CA VAL A 9 -68.42 17.98 -6.23
C VAL A 9 -67.30 17.82 -5.17
N VAL A 10 -67.08 16.61 -4.68
CA VAL A 10 -65.95 16.27 -3.80
C VAL A 10 -64.71 15.97 -4.67
N LEU A 11 -63.78 16.92 -4.75
CA LEU A 11 -62.47 16.69 -5.32
C LEU A 11 -61.62 15.90 -4.31
N GLY A 12 -61.43 14.59 -4.59
CA GLY A 12 -60.47 13.76 -3.87
C GLY A 12 -59.04 14.14 -4.27
N LEU A 13 -58.27 14.78 -3.38
CA LEU A 13 -56.81 14.90 -3.52
C LEU A 13 -56.20 13.50 -3.35
N MET A 14 -55.77 12.89 -4.46
CA MET A 14 -54.83 11.77 -4.42
C MET A 14 -53.45 12.29 -4.09
N SER A 15 -53.03 12.13 -2.85
CA SER A 15 -51.60 12.32 -2.45
C SER A 15 -50.76 11.19 -3.04
N PHE A 16 -50.05 11.45 -4.11
CA PHE A 16 -48.96 10.56 -4.57
C PHE A 16 -47.81 10.66 -3.57
N THR A 17 -47.68 9.71 -2.66
CA THR A 17 -46.45 9.49 -1.92
C THR A 17 -45.43 8.96 -2.92
N THR A 18 -44.53 9.83 -3.35
CA THR A 18 -43.31 9.40 -4.02
C THR A 18 -42.50 8.58 -3.00
N VAL A 19 -42.46 7.26 -3.18
CA VAL A 19 -41.50 6.41 -2.50
C VAL A 19 -40.15 6.76 -3.13
N THR A 20 -39.39 7.61 -2.48
CA THR A 20 -37.95 7.78 -2.81
C THR A 20 -37.31 6.43 -2.53
N ALA A 21 -36.69 5.81 -3.56
CA ALA A 21 -35.86 4.65 -3.36
C ALA A 21 -34.79 5.04 -2.32
N ALA A 22 -34.60 4.21 -1.30
CA ALA A 22 -33.57 4.46 -0.30
C ALA A 22 -32.22 4.56 -1.00
N GLU A 23 -31.46 5.61 -0.71
CA GLU A 23 -30.11 5.79 -1.24
C GLU A 23 -29.22 4.67 -0.68
N PHE A 24 -28.49 3.95 -1.54
CA PHE A 24 -27.55 2.91 -1.13
C PHE A 24 -26.36 3.54 -0.39
N ARG A 25 -26.02 3.01 0.78
CA ARG A 25 -25.05 3.58 1.71
C ARG A 25 -24.07 2.54 2.21
N PHE A 26 -23.04 3.00 2.90
CA PHE A 26 -22.05 2.14 3.55
C PHE A 26 -22.69 1.13 4.51
N GLU A 27 -23.72 1.53 5.25
CA GLU A 27 -24.47 0.68 6.18
C GLU A 27 -25.10 -0.54 5.50
N ASP A 28 -25.48 -0.42 4.22
CA ASP A 28 -26.05 -1.55 3.45
C ASP A 28 -24.97 -2.61 3.18
N VAL A 29 -23.71 -2.19 2.99
CA VAL A 29 -22.56 -3.09 2.85
C VAL A 29 -22.17 -3.67 4.20
N VAL A 30 -22.24 -2.89 5.27
CA VAL A 30 -21.99 -3.35 6.65
C VAL A 30 -22.95 -4.48 7.03
N GLU A 31 -24.24 -4.35 6.70
CA GLU A 31 -25.22 -5.40 6.98
C GLU A 31 -24.93 -6.68 6.18
N GLN A 32 -24.58 -6.55 4.89
CA GLN A 32 -24.18 -7.70 4.06
C GLN A 32 -22.91 -8.39 4.62
N ALA A 33 -21.92 -7.64 5.08
CA ALA A 33 -20.72 -8.20 5.70
C ALA A 33 -21.05 -8.94 7.00
N ARG A 34 -21.92 -8.36 7.85
CA ARG A 34 -22.38 -9.00 9.08
C ARG A 34 -23.15 -10.29 8.82
N GLU A 35 -24.06 -10.30 7.84
CA GLU A 35 -24.80 -11.50 7.44
C GLU A 35 -23.87 -12.61 6.94
N ARG A 36 -22.86 -12.25 6.11
CA ARG A 36 -21.86 -13.21 5.63
C ARG A 36 -20.99 -13.77 6.76
N ALA A 37 -20.62 -12.95 7.76
CA ALA A 37 -19.87 -13.42 8.93
C ALA A 37 -20.64 -14.50 9.72
N GLY A 38 -21.98 -14.43 9.75
CA GLY A 38 -22.84 -15.44 10.38
C GLY A 38 -22.92 -16.79 9.66
N SER A 39 -22.28 -16.92 8.50
CA SER A 39 -22.29 -18.14 7.68
C SER A 39 -20.87 -18.70 7.49
N ALA A 40 -20.74 -20.01 7.25
CA ALA A 40 -19.47 -20.61 6.89
C ALA A 40 -18.95 -20.02 5.57
N TYR A 41 -17.64 -19.74 5.52
CA TYR A 41 -16.99 -19.23 4.31
C TYR A 41 -17.17 -20.19 3.13
N GLN A 42 -17.51 -19.62 1.99
CA GLN A 42 -17.55 -20.32 0.72
C GLN A 42 -16.63 -19.62 -0.25
N ALA A 43 -15.57 -20.33 -0.69
CA ALA A 43 -14.65 -19.78 -1.66
C ALA A 43 -15.38 -19.41 -2.96
N PRO A 44 -15.11 -18.22 -3.54
CA PRO A 44 -15.69 -17.84 -4.82
C PRO A 44 -15.35 -18.84 -5.95
N ASP A 45 -16.26 -18.96 -6.91
CA ASP A 45 -15.98 -19.74 -8.14
C ASP A 45 -14.77 -19.19 -8.88
N THR A 46 -14.04 -20.08 -9.53
CA THR A 46 -12.87 -19.72 -10.33
C THR A 46 -13.20 -19.74 -11.81
N ILE A 47 -12.46 -18.94 -12.59
CA ILE A 47 -12.56 -18.92 -14.05
C ILE A 47 -12.11 -20.27 -14.67
N PRO A 48 -12.49 -20.55 -15.94
CA PRO A 48 -12.08 -21.77 -16.64
C PRO A 48 -10.56 -21.95 -16.72
N ASP A 49 -10.11 -23.20 -16.67
CA ASP A 49 -8.68 -23.58 -16.64
C ASP A 49 -7.86 -22.95 -17.77
N PHE A 50 -8.41 -22.88 -18.99
CA PHE A 50 -7.66 -22.30 -20.10
C PHE A 50 -7.40 -20.80 -19.91
N MET A 51 -8.31 -20.06 -19.23
CA MET A 51 -8.10 -18.64 -18.90
C MET A 51 -7.05 -18.47 -17.80
N ARG A 52 -6.98 -19.41 -16.83
CA ARG A 52 -5.93 -19.43 -15.80
C ARG A 52 -4.55 -19.72 -16.37
N ASN A 53 -4.49 -20.54 -17.42
CA ASN A 53 -3.25 -21.00 -18.05
C ASN A 53 -2.81 -20.16 -19.27
N LEU A 54 -3.40 -18.99 -19.50
CA LEU A 54 -2.94 -18.08 -20.54
C LEU A 54 -1.48 -17.68 -20.31
N SER A 55 -0.73 -17.49 -21.39
CA SER A 55 0.56 -16.84 -21.28
C SER A 55 0.38 -15.37 -20.83
N TYR A 56 1.44 -14.77 -20.29
CA TYR A 56 1.39 -13.36 -19.90
C TYR A 56 1.06 -12.47 -21.12
N GLN A 57 1.64 -12.77 -22.27
CA GLN A 57 1.41 -12.03 -23.53
C GLN A 57 -0.03 -12.17 -24.01
N ASP A 58 -0.60 -13.39 -23.97
CA ASP A 58 -1.99 -13.62 -24.38
C ASP A 58 -2.96 -12.86 -23.49
N TYR A 59 -2.73 -12.91 -22.16
CA TYR A 59 -3.56 -12.16 -21.22
C TYR A 59 -3.44 -10.64 -21.44
N GLN A 60 -2.24 -10.12 -21.61
CA GLN A 60 -2.02 -8.69 -21.91
C GLN A 60 -2.59 -8.24 -23.26
N SER A 61 -2.82 -9.16 -24.18
CA SER A 61 -3.46 -8.85 -25.46
C SER A 61 -4.96 -8.53 -25.32
N ILE A 62 -5.60 -8.96 -24.22
CA ILE A 62 -6.99 -8.64 -23.89
C ILE A 62 -7.02 -7.23 -23.30
N ARG A 63 -7.30 -6.23 -24.11
CA ARG A 63 -7.24 -4.82 -23.70
C ARG A 63 -8.62 -4.21 -23.67
N PHE A 64 -8.95 -3.57 -22.56
CA PHE A 64 -10.15 -2.73 -22.46
C PHE A 64 -10.06 -1.58 -23.49
N ASP A 65 -11.18 -1.28 -24.16
CA ASP A 65 -11.29 -0.19 -25.12
C ASP A 65 -11.53 1.15 -24.37
N PRO A 66 -10.56 2.09 -24.35
CA PRO A 66 -10.74 3.35 -23.62
C PRO A 66 -11.89 4.22 -24.14
N GLU A 67 -12.35 3.98 -25.37
CA GLU A 67 -13.53 4.67 -25.91
C GLU A 67 -14.84 4.25 -25.21
N LYS A 68 -14.80 3.12 -24.49
CA LYS A 68 -15.92 2.54 -23.75
C LYS A 68 -15.82 2.71 -22.25
N ASN A 69 -14.97 3.63 -21.76
CA ASN A 69 -14.90 3.95 -20.34
C ASN A 69 -16.30 4.31 -19.80
N LEU A 70 -16.67 3.75 -18.65
CA LEU A 70 -17.88 4.18 -17.98
C LEU A 70 -17.84 5.68 -17.72
N TRP A 71 -18.98 6.36 -17.91
CA TRP A 71 -19.17 7.80 -17.71
C TRP A 71 -18.40 8.73 -18.65
N LYS A 72 -17.73 8.23 -19.67
CA LYS A 72 -17.04 9.04 -20.68
C LYS A 72 -18.02 10.00 -21.38
N GLU A 73 -19.16 9.50 -21.85
CA GLU A 73 -20.18 10.33 -22.50
C GLU A 73 -20.84 11.35 -21.56
N ALA A 74 -20.84 11.05 -20.25
CA ALA A 74 -21.37 11.98 -19.25
C ALA A 74 -20.41 13.15 -18.97
N SER A 75 -19.25 13.21 -19.60
CA SER A 75 -18.20 14.19 -19.36
C SER A 75 -17.80 14.29 -17.88
N SER A 76 -17.82 13.17 -17.17
CA SER A 76 -17.31 13.08 -15.81
C SER A 76 -15.77 13.15 -15.82
N LYS A 77 -15.17 13.81 -14.83
CA LYS A 77 -13.72 13.74 -14.63
C LYS A 77 -13.27 12.31 -14.29
N PHE A 78 -14.07 11.59 -13.51
CA PHE A 78 -13.83 10.19 -13.22
C PHE A 78 -14.43 9.30 -14.30
N GLN A 79 -13.64 8.37 -14.79
CA GLN A 79 -14.09 7.31 -15.67
C GLN A 79 -13.58 5.97 -15.17
N VAL A 80 -14.22 4.87 -15.61
CA VAL A 80 -13.86 3.52 -15.15
C VAL A 80 -13.52 2.64 -16.35
N MET A 81 -12.39 1.98 -16.26
CA MET A 81 -11.96 0.91 -17.13
C MET A 81 -12.11 -0.42 -16.40
N LEU A 82 -12.70 -1.43 -17.02
CA LEU A 82 -12.88 -2.75 -16.42
C LEU A 82 -11.70 -3.66 -16.71
N VAL A 83 -11.34 -4.53 -15.75
CA VAL A 83 -10.27 -5.50 -15.88
C VAL A 83 -10.88 -6.88 -16.09
N PRO A 84 -10.56 -7.62 -17.17
CA PRO A 84 -11.12 -8.94 -17.40
C PRO A 84 -10.50 -9.96 -16.44
N ALA A 85 -11.26 -10.95 -15.99
CA ALA A 85 -10.69 -12.07 -15.25
C ALA A 85 -9.79 -12.93 -16.17
N GLY A 86 -8.69 -13.46 -15.64
CA GLY A 86 -7.73 -14.28 -16.39
C GLY A 86 -6.38 -14.37 -15.71
N LYS A 87 -5.59 -15.38 -16.07
CA LYS A 87 -4.25 -15.65 -15.56
C LYS A 87 -4.15 -15.56 -14.01
N PHE A 88 -3.60 -14.49 -13.47
CA PHE A 88 -3.44 -14.29 -12.02
C PHE A 88 -4.77 -13.92 -11.33
N TYR A 89 -5.68 -13.30 -12.06
CA TYR A 89 -6.99 -12.86 -11.56
C TYR A 89 -8.02 -13.96 -11.78
N THR A 90 -8.00 -14.96 -10.90
CA THR A 90 -8.76 -16.20 -11.10
C THR A 90 -10.17 -16.19 -10.53
N ARG A 91 -10.51 -15.17 -9.72
CA ARG A 91 -11.80 -15.00 -9.05
C ARG A 91 -12.48 -13.73 -9.54
N PRO A 92 -13.58 -13.83 -10.29
CA PRO A 92 -14.33 -12.67 -10.72
C PRO A 92 -15.00 -11.98 -9.53
N VAL A 93 -15.19 -10.65 -9.66
CA VAL A 93 -15.88 -9.81 -8.68
C VAL A 93 -17.18 -9.27 -9.28
N ASN A 94 -18.18 -9.00 -8.45
CA ASN A 94 -19.38 -8.29 -8.87
C ASN A 94 -19.12 -6.78 -8.81
N ILE A 95 -19.49 -6.07 -9.85
CA ILE A 95 -19.40 -4.61 -9.90
C ILE A 95 -20.78 -4.03 -10.13
N TYR A 96 -21.17 -3.07 -9.30
CA TYR A 96 -22.42 -2.36 -9.36
C TYR A 96 -22.16 -0.86 -9.55
N VAL A 97 -23.08 -0.21 -10.25
CA VAL A 97 -23.13 1.26 -10.34
C VAL A 97 -24.26 1.73 -9.43
N VAL A 98 -23.99 2.75 -8.62
CA VAL A 98 -24.96 3.44 -7.79
C VAL A 98 -25.17 4.84 -8.35
N ASP A 99 -26.39 5.16 -8.77
CA ASP A 99 -26.77 6.48 -9.29
C ASP A 99 -28.18 6.88 -8.84
N ALA A 100 -28.74 7.92 -9.44
CA ALA A 100 -30.08 8.42 -9.10
C ALA A 100 -31.21 7.42 -9.42
N GLU A 101 -30.95 6.43 -10.27
CA GLU A 101 -31.92 5.39 -10.66
C GLU A 101 -31.88 4.19 -9.69
N GLY A 102 -30.82 4.12 -8.86
CA GLY A 102 -30.62 3.06 -7.87
C GLY A 102 -29.31 2.31 -8.07
N VAL A 103 -29.33 1.00 -7.77
CA VAL A 103 -28.17 0.10 -7.89
C VAL A 103 -28.38 -0.83 -9.08
N SER A 104 -27.42 -0.84 -10.00
CA SER A 104 -27.45 -1.73 -11.17
C SER A 104 -26.15 -2.52 -11.29
N LYS A 105 -26.26 -3.84 -11.53
CA LYS A 105 -25.10 -4.70 -11.76
C LYS A 105 -24.52 -4.48 -13.15
N LEU A 106 -23.19 -4.41 -13.25
CA LEU A 106 -22.47 -4.43 -14.52
C LEU A 106 -22.24 -5.89 -14.93
N GLU A 107 -23.06 -6.37 -15.87
CA GLU A 107 -22.85 -7.69 -16.46
C GLU A 107 -21.59 -7.69 -17.35
N PHE A 108 -20.90 -8.83 -17.43
CA PHE A 108 -19.72 -8.95 -18.26
C PHE A 108 -20.07 -8.74 -19.74
N ASP A 109 -19.44 -7.77 -20.35
CA ASP A 109 -19.58 -7.50 -21.79
C ASP A 109 -18.21 -7.64 -22.50
N LYS A 110 -18.08 -8.74 -23.21
CA LYS A 110 -16.89 -9.05 -24.03
C LYS A 110 -16.58 -7.98 -25.08
N SER A 111 -17.60 -7.26 -25.56
CA SER A 111 -17.42 -6.22 -26.57
C SER A 111 -16.62 -5.02 -26.07
N LEU A 112 -16.47 -4.85 -24.74
CA LEU A 112 -15.67 -3.81 -24.12
C LEU A 112 -14.15 -4.01 -24.31
N PHE A 113 -13.74 -5.21 -24.78
CA PHE A 113 -12.34 -5.58 -24.88
C PHE A 113 -11.91 -5.82 -26.33
N ASN A 114 -10.78 -5.26 -26.69
CA ASN A 114 -10.07 -5.59 -27.91
C ASN A 114 -9.29 -6.88 -27.70
N MET A 115 -9.55 -7.90 -28.52
CA MET A 115 -8.90 -9.20 -28.50
C MET A 115 -8.38 -9.50 -29.92
N PRO A 116 -7.08 -9.26 -30.21
CA PRO A 116 -6.51 -9.44 -31.54
C PRO A 116 -6.55 -10.90 -32.02
N ASP A 117 -6.39 -11.86 -31.10
CA ASP A 117 -6.51 -13.28 -31.40
C ASP A 117 -7.98 -13.69 -31.52
N SER A 118 -8.40 -13.99 -32.73
CA SER A 118 -9.77 -14.41 -33.05
C SER A 118 -10.14 -15.76 -32.41
N GLU A 119 -9.20 -16.68 -32.24
CA GLU A 119 -9.44 -18.00 -31.60
C GLU A 119 -9.60 -17.85 -30.09
N LEU A 120 -8.74 -17.05 -29.45
CA LEU A 120 -8.90 -16.69 -28.05
C LEU A 120 -10.26 -15.99 -27.84
N SER A 121 -10.58 -15.01 -28.68
CA SER A 121 -11.84 -14.28 -28.61
C SER A 121 -13.08 -15.17 -28.68
N LYS A 122 -13.07 -16.22 -29.50
CA LYS A 122 -14.18 -17.18 -29.59
C LYS A 122 -14.34 -18.04 -28.33
N ARG A 123 -13.21 -18.37 -27.67
CA ARG A 123 -13.16 -19.24 -26.50
C ARG A 123 -13.50 -18.53 -25.20
N VAL A 124 -13.27 -17.21 -25.10
CA VAL A 124 -13.60 -16.42 -23.90
C VAL A 124 -15.09 -16.51 -23.61
N PRO A 125 -15.53 -16.99 -22.44
CA PRO A 125 -16.95 -17.10 -22.07
C PRO A 125 -17.67 -15.76 -22.12
N ALA A 126 -18.97 -15.79 -22.41
CA ALA A 126 -19.80 -14.59 -22.37
C ALA A 126 -20.05 -14.07 -20.93
N ASP A 127 -19.80 -14.90 -19.96
CA ASP A 127 -19.99 -14.69 -18.52
C ASP A 127 -18.66 -14.80 -17.73
N LEU A 128 -17.51 -14.57 -18.38
CA LEU A 128 -16.19 -14.67 -17.75
C LEU A 128 -16.08 -13.86 -16.44
N GLY A 129 -16.69 -12.69 -16.41
CA GLY A 129 -16.62 -11.77 -15.29
C GLY A 129 -15.40 -10.83 -15.32
N TYR A 130 -15.44 -9.85 -14.43
CA TYR A 130 -14.37 -8.87 -14.24
C TYR A 130 -13.52 -9.24 -13.04
N ALA A 131 -12.21 -9.03 -13.14
CA ALA A 131 -11.28 -9.16 -12.01
C ALA A 131 -11.27 -7.93 -11.11
N GLY A 132 -11.84 -6.83 -11.59
CA GLY A 132 -11.83 -5.54 -10.93
C GLY A 132 -11.94 -4.40 -11.94
N PHE A 133 -11.42 -3.24 -11.55
CA PHE A 133 -11.53 -2.01 -12.34
C PHE A 133 -10.37 -1.06 -12.07
N LYS A 134 -10.21 -0.10 -12.98
CA LYS A 134 -9.28 1.03 -12.86
C LYS A 134 -10.07 2.33 -12.91
N LEU A 135 -9.71 3.27 -12.04
CA LEU A 135 -10.22 4.63 -12.09
C LEU A 135 -9.24 5.50 -12.89
N THR A 136 -9.80 6.40 -13.68
CA THR A 136 -9.03 7.39 -14.44
C THR A 136 -9.44 8.80 -14.06
N PHE A 137 -8.49 9.75 -14.17
CA PHE A 137 -8.70 11.16 -13.91
C PHE A 137 -7.82 12.00 -14.86
N PRO A 138 -8.25 13.18 -15.32
CA PRO A 138 -7.54 13.97 -16.33
C PRO A 138 -6.43 14.86 -15.71
N PHE A 139 -5.32 14.26 -15.23
CA PHE A 139 -4.19 15.00 -14.68
C PHE A 139 -3.49 15.90 -15.70
N ASP A 140 -3.32 15.42 -16.94
CA ASP A 140 -2.53 16.05 -17.98
C ASP A 140 -3.39 16.83 -18.99
N GLY A 141 -4.67 16.97 -18.72
CA GLY A 141 -5.61 17.70 -19.58
C GLY A 141 -6.95 16.99 -19.75
N PRO A 142 -7.99 17.71 -20.16
CA PRO A 142 -9.38 17.22 -20.13
C PRO A 142 -9.65 16.00 -21.00
N ASP A 143 -8.82 15.78 -22.01
CA ASP A 143 -8.98 14.68 -22.97
C ASP A 143 -8.12 13.44 -22.63
N ILE A 144 -7.32 13.49 -21.56
CA ILE A 144 -6.40 12.41 -21.17
C ILE A 144 -6.94 11.72 -19.91
N ALA A 145 -7.35 10.46 -20.04
CA ALA A 145 -7.84 9.63 -18.95
C ALA A 145 -6.65 8.87 -18.29
N ASN A 146 -5.89 9.55 -17.42
CA ASN A 146 -4.78 8.94 -16.70
C ASN A 146 -5.29 7.90 -15.70
N GLN A 147 -4.78 6.67 -15.77
CA GLN A 147 -5.09 5.64 -14.77
C GLN A 147 -4.37 5.98 -13.46
N PHE A 148 -5.08 6.06 -12.35
CA PHE A 148 -4.47 6.45 -11.06
C PHE A 148 -4.78 5.51 -9.89
N LEU A 149 -5.83 4.70 -9.99
CA LEU A 149 -6.20 3.74 -8.94
C LEU A 149 -6.72 2.47 -9.60
N VAL A 150 -6.29 1.30 -9.12
CA VAL A 150 -6.75 -0.01 -9.59
C VAL A 150 -7.11 -0.90 -8.41
N PHE A 151 -8.24 -1.58 -8.50
CA PHE A 151 -8.65 -2.67 -7.63
C PHE A 151 -8.70 -3.94 -8.47
N ALA A 152 -7.82 -4.90 -8.20
CA ALA A 152 -7.80 -6.17 -8.91
C ALA A 152 -7.01 -7.24 -8.14
N GLY A 153 -7.62 -8.40 -7.96
CA GLY A 153 -7.04 -9.58 -7.30
C GLY A 153 -7.11 -9.55 -5.77
N ALA A 154 -7.69 -10.57 -5.16
CA ALA A 154 -7.96 -10.64 -3.72
C ALA A 154 -8.48 -9.29 -3.18
N SER A 155 -7.85 -8.72 -2.16
CA SER A 155 -8.20 -7.38 -1.66
C SER A 155 -7.17 -6.31 -2.02
N TYR A 156 -6.36 -6.54 -3.05
CA TYR A 156 -5.32 -5.59 -3.46
C TYR A 156 -5.87 -4.37 -4.19
N PHE A 157 -5.27 -3.23 -3.90
CA PHE A 157 -5.43 -2.01 -4.70
C PHE A 157 -4.12 -1.25 -4.79
N ARG A 158 -3.93 -0.53 -5.89
CA ARG A 158 -2.72 0.24 -6.19
C ARG A 158 -3.10 1.65 -6.60
N GLY A 159 -2.44 2.62 -6.00
CA GLY A 159 -2.61 4.03 -6.33
C GLY A 159 -1.33 4.64 -6.88
N VAL A 160 -1.48 5.64 -7.72
CA VAL A 160 -0.40 6.52 -8.18
C VAL A 160 -0.84 7.96 -8.06
N SER A 161 0.11 8.84 -7.86
CA SER A 161 -0.07 10.28 -7.98
C SER A 161 0.30 10.76 -9.38
N LYS A 162 0.13 12.05 -9.65
CA LYS A 162 0.63 12.63 -10.88
C LYS A 162 2.14 12.38 -11.00
N ASP A 163 2.61 12.04 -12.19
CA ASP A 163 4.01 11.77 -12.53
C ASP A 163 4.65 10.51 -11.90
N THR A 164 3.91 9.71 -11.14
CA THR A 164 4.38 8.41 -10.65
C THR A 164 3.85 7.24 -11.49
N ALA A 165 4.45 6.06 -11.32
CA ALA A 165 4.08 4.82 -12.00
C ALA A 165 3.68 3.75 -10.96
N PHE A 166 2.79 2.82 -11.33
CA PHE A 166 2.38 1.75 -10.41
C PHE A 166 3.58 0.94 -9.90
N GLY A 167 3.62 0.76 -8.58
CA GLY A 167 4.60 -0.03 -7.84
C GLY A 167 3.92 -0.77 -6.70
N LEU A 168 4.19 -0.35 -5.47
CA LEU A 168 3.62 -0.93 -4.27
C LEU A 168 2.09 -1.03 -4.30
N SER A 169 1.55 -1.92 -3.50
CA SER A 169 0.12 -2.16 -3.33
C SER A 169 -0.31 -1.89 -1.89
N ALA A 170 -1.61 -1.65 -1.71
CA ALA A 170 -2.29 -1.81 -0.43
C ALA A 170 -3.28 -2.98 -0.51
N ARG A 171 -3.75 -3.44 0.63
CA ARG A 171 -4.77 -4.50 0.76
C ARG A 171 -5.89 -4.05 1.68
N GLY A 172 -7.05 -4.69 1.59
CA GLY A 172 -8.11 -4.51 2.58
C GLY A 172 -7.64 -4.92 3.97
N VAL A 173 -7.09 -6.11 4.10
CA VAL A 173 -6.61 -6.69 5.37
C VAL A 173 -5.51 -7.71 5.10
N ALA A 174 -4.64 -7.94 6.09
CA ALA A 174 -3.70 -9.05 6.13
C ALA A 174 -4.07 -9.99 7.29
N VAL A 175 -4.01 -11.30 7.07
CA VAL A 175 -4.37 -12.31 8.06
C VAL A 175 -3.26 -13.34 8.14
N ASP A 176 -2.62 -13.46 9.29
CA ASP A 176 -1.55 -14.41 9.60
C ASP A 176 -0.34 -14.33 8.65
N THR A 177 -0.07 -13.13 8.11
CA THR A 177 1.06 -12.88 7.19
C THR A 177 2.39 -13.16 7.88
N GLY A 178 3.20 -14.01 7.27
CA GLY A 178 4.51 -14.40 7.78
C GLY A 178 4.47 -15.47 8.88
N LEU A 179 3.30 -15.96 9.28
CA LEU A 179 3.18 -17.03 10.26
C LEU A 179 3.33 -18.41 9.63
N PRO A 180 3.85 -19.42 10.38
CA PRO A 180 3.95 -20.80 9.92
C PRO A 180 2.60 -21.47 9.62
N SER A 181 1.50 -20.97 10.20
CA SER A 181 0.13 -21.41 9.93
C SER A 181 -0.31 -21.16 8.49
N GLY A 182 0.34 -20.23 7.81
CA GLY A 182 0.04 -19.80 6.46
C GLY A 182 -0.89 -18.59 6.41
N GLU A 183 -0.58 -17.71 5.48
CA GLU A 183 -1.35 -16.47 5.25
C GLU A 183 -2.70 -16.76 4.59
N GLN A 184 -3.74 -16.06 5.02
CA GLN A 184 -5.03 -16.02 4.34
C GLN A 184 -5.13 -14.75 3.50
N PHE A 185 -5.76 -14.88 2.33
CA PHE A 185 -6.01 -13.77 1.40
C PHE A 185 -7.52 -13.55 1.22
N PRO A 186 -8.17 -12.76 2.09
CA PRO A 186 -9.55 -12.37 1.87
C PRO A 186 -9.71 -11.61 0.55
N ASP A 187 -10.81 -11.87 -0.17
CA ASP A 187 -11.13 -11.26 -1.46
C ASP A 187 -12.12 -10.11 -1.30
N PHE A 188 -11.95 -9.01 -2.03
CA PHE A 188 -13.09 -8.16 -2.34
C PHE A 188 -13.95 -8.89 -3.36
N THR A 189 -15.19 -9.18 -2.98
CA THR A 189 -16.12 -9.97 -3.80
C THR A 189 -17.11 -9.10 -4.57
N ASP A 190 -17.45 -7.94 -4.00
CA ASP A 190 -18.45 -7.03 -4.57
C ASP A 190 -17.96 -5.57 -4.43
N PHE A 191 -18.20 -4.77 -5.46
CA PHE A 191 -17.92 -3.34 -5.47
C PHE A 191 -19.12 -2.53 -5.90
N TRP A 192 -19.36 -1.39 -5.26
CA TRP A 192 -20.38 -0.42 -5.66
C TRP A 192 -19.70 0.91 -5.99
N LEU A 193 -19.77 1.28 -7.26
CA LEU A 193 -19.18 2.50 -7.78
C LEU A 193 -20.24 3.60 -7.77
N VAL A 194 -20.09 4.56 -6.86
CA VAL A 194 -21.01 5.69 -6.78
C VAL A 194 -20.69 6.67 -7.90
N ARG A 195 -21.65 6.88 -8.81
CA ARG A 195 -21.45 7.78 -9.96
C ARG A 195 -21.24 9.21 -9.48
N PRO A 196 -20.04 9.79 -9.73
CA PRO A 196 -19.73 11.14 -9.26
C PRO A 196 -20.48 12.20 -10.08
N ALA A 197 -20.70 13.38 -9.48
CA ALA A 197 -21.18 14.53 -10.22
C ALA A 197 -20.16 14.94 -11.30
N ARG A 198 -20.60 15.62 -12.35
CA ARG A 198 -19.78 15.97 -13.53
C ARG A 198 -18.45 16.63 -13.19
N ASN A 199 -18.44 17.56 -12.23
CA ASN A 199 -17.25 18.33 -11.83
C ASN A 199 -16.69 17.87 -10.49
N SER A 200 -17.04 16.67 -10.00
CA SER A 200 -16.56 16.17 -8.72
C SER A 200 -15.04 16.01 -8.74
N GLU A 201 -14.39 16.38 -7.64
CA GLU A 201 -12.97 16.13 -7.34
C GLU A 201 -12.80 14.88 -6.44
N GLU A 202 -13.92 14.23 -6.08
CA GLU A 202 -13.92 13.01 -5.29
C GLU A 202 -14.86 11.96 -5.88
N MET A 203 -14.54 10.71 -5.62
CA MET A 203 -15.39 9.57 -5.97
C MET A 203 -15.49 8.60 -4.79
N ARG A 204 -16.65 8.00 -4.63
CA ARG A 204 -16.87 7.01 -3.58
C ARG A 204 -17.00 5.61 -4.16
N VAL A 205 -16.32 4.66 -3.50
CA VAL A 205 -16.39 3.23 -3.82
C VAL A 205 -16.70 2.48 -2.54
N TYR A 206 -17.69 1.61 -2.55
CA TYR A 206 -17.89 0.65 -1.49
C TYR A 206 -17.38 -0.72 -1.94
N ALA A 207 -16.91 -1.53 -0.98
CA ALA A 207 -16.46 -2.89 -1.25
C ALA A 207 -16.87 -3.83 -0.12
N LEU A 208 -17.20 -5.07 -0.49
CA LEU A 208 -17.47 -6.15 0.44
C LEU A 208 -16.30 -7.13 0.38
N LEU A 209 -15.68 -7.37 1.53
CA LEU A 209 -14.57 -8.29 1.71
C LEU A 209 -15.08 -9.58 2.32
N ASP A 210 -14.57 -10.71 1.82
CA ASP A 210 -14.90 -12.04 2.35
C ASP A 210 -13.67 -12.95 2.38
N GLY A 211 -13.49 -13.68 3.47
CA GLY A 211 -12.40 -14.61 3.69
C GLY A 211 -12.73 -15.66 4.76
N PRO A 212 -11.89 -16.68 4.93
CA PRO A 212 -12.14 -17.76 5.88
C PRO A 212 -12.40 -17.25 7.30
N SER A 213 -11.54 -16.38 7.83
CA SER A 213 -11.58 -15.96 9.23
C SER A 213 -12.31 -14.64 9.48
N LEU A 214 -12.66 -13.88 8.44
CA LEU A 214 -13.38 -12.61 8.59
C LEU A 214 -14.11 -12.16 7.33
N THR A 215 -15.06 -11.24 7.51
CA THR A 215 -15.65 -10.42 6.45
C THR A 215 -15.44 -8.94 6.75
N GLY A 216 -15.68 -8.08 5.76
CA GLY A 216 -15.56 -6.65 5.96
C GLY A 216 -16.34 -5.81 4.96
N ALA A 217 -16.86 -4.69 5.44
CA ALA A 217 -17.41 -3.62 4.61
C ALA A 217 -16.37 -2.50 4.54
N TYR A 218 -16.15 -1.96 3.34
CA TYR A 218 -15.23 -0.86 3.09
C TYR A 218 -15.91 0.27 2.34
N GLN A 219 -15.57 1.50 2.71
CA GLN A 219 -15.84 2.71 1.93
C GLN A 219 -14.52 3.38 1.65
N PHE A 220 -14.25 3.63 0.39
CA PHE A 220 -13.13 4.45 -0.07
C PHE A 220 -13.69 5.75 -0.65
N THR A 221 -13.29 6.89 -0.09
CA THR A 221 -13.49 8.19 -0.73
C THR A 221 -12.16 8.61 -1.34
N VAL A 222 -12.14 8.74 -2.65
CA VAL A 222 -10.91 8.85 -3.45
C VAL A 222 -10.74 10.28 -3.94
N TYR A 223 -9.58 10.86 -3.71
CA TYR A 223 -9.17 12.22 -4.10
C TYR A 223 -7.91 12.14 -4.96
N PRO A 224 -8.02 12.13 -6.31
CA PRO A 224 -6.85 12.17 -7.20
C PRO A 224 -6.22 13.57 -7.23
N GLY A 225 -4.89 13.64 -7.38
CA GLY A 225 -4.19 14.94 -7.41
C GLY A 225 -2.68 14.78 -7.58
N GLU A 226 -1.94 15.81 -7.19
CA GLU A 226 -0.47 15.76 -7.05
C GLU A 226 -0.06 14.62 -6.11
N GLU A 227 -0.88 14.37 -5.09
CA GLU A 227 -0.94 13.16 -4.26
C GLU A 227 -2.33 12.54 -4.41
N THR A 228 -2.44 11.24 -4.52
CA THR A 228 -3.72 10.54 -4.51
C THR A 228 -4.03 10.09 -3.08
N ARG A 229 -5.10 10.66 -2.49
CA ARG A 229 -5.55 10.32 -1.14
C ARG A 229 -6.83 9.47 -1.17
N LEU A 230 -6.89 8.50 -0.29
CA LEU A 230 -8.07 7.68 0.00
C LEU A 230 -8.42 7.85 1.47
N ASP A 231 -9.63 8.34 1.77
CA ASP A 231 -10.19 8.23 3.12
C ASP A 231 -10.95 6.91 3.19
N VAL A 232 -10.54 6.05 4.12
CA VAL A 232 -11.03 4.67 4.24
C VAL A 232 -11.79 4.50 5.54
N LYS A 233 -13.03 4.00 5.42
CA LYS A 233 -13.83 3.47 6.53
C LYS A 233 -13.98 1.99 6.34
N ALA A 234 -13.71 1.21 7.39
CA ALA A 234 -13.91 -0.23 7.35
C ALA A 234 -14.63 -0.72 8.61
N ARG A 235 -15.46 -1.73 8.42
CA ARG A 235 -16.09 -2.49 9.49
C ARG A 235 -15.84 -3.97 9.27
N LEU A 236 -15.03 -4.58 10.15
CA LEU A 236 -14.63 -5.99 10.09
C LEU A 236 -15.46 -6.82 11.06
N PHE A 237 -15.84 -8.02 10.63
CA PHE A 237 -16.59 -9.01 11.39
C PHE A 237 -15.78 -10.31 11.40
N ILE A 238 -15.32 -10.71 12.58
CA ILE A 238 -14.42 -11.85 12.76
C ILE A 238 -15.23 -13.13 12.87
N ARG A 239 -14.94 -14.12 12.01
CA ARG A 239 -15.56 -15.46 12.04
C ARG A 239 -14.84 -16.39 13.01
N ASP A 240 -13.53 -16.47 12.85
CA ASP A 240 -12.65 -17.34 13.61
C ASP A 240 -11.51 -16.55 14.23
N ASP A 241 -10.89 -17.09 15.26
CA ASP A 241 -9.72 -16.48 15.91
C ASP A 241 -8.61 -16.22 14.89
N ILE A 242 -7.99 -15.04 14.96
CA ILE A 242 -6.86 -14.63 14.11
C ILE A 242 -5.66 -14.39 15.02
N GLU A 243 -4.52 -15.02 14.70
CA GLU A 243 -3.29 -14.88 15.48
C GLU A 243 -2.60 -13.54 15.21
N LEU A 244 -2.56 -13.11 13.94
CA LEU A 244 -1.95 -11.85 13.51
C LEU A 244 -2.87 -11.13 12.51
N LEU A 245 -3.61 -10.13 13.01
CA LEU A 245 -4.46 -9.28 12.19
C LEU A 245 -3.70 -8.05 11.73
N GLY A 246 -3.52 -7.89 10.43
CA GLY A 246 -2.89 -6.72 9.83
C GLY A 246 -3.92 -5.73 9.28
N LEU A 247 -3.91 -4.50 9.80
CA LEU A 247 -4.77 -3.40 9.42
C LEU A 247 -4.03 -2.41 8.52
N ALA A 248 -4.72 -1.87 7.51
CA ALA A 248 -4.16 -0.98 6.48
C ALA A 248 -2.85 -1.50 5.85
N PRO A 249 -2.80 -2.77 5.40
CA PRO A 249 -1.55 -3.37 4.93
C PRO A 249 -1.05 -2.74 3.64
N LEU A 250 0.26 -2.55 3.59
CA LEU A 250 1.03 -2.17 2.40
C LEU A 250 1.88 -3.36 1.96
N THR A 251 2.02 -3.55 0.66
CA THR A 251 2.83 -4.61 0.07
C THR A 251 3.71 -4.03 -1.00
N SER A 252 5.01 -4.36 -0.97
CA SER A 252 6.00 -3.81 -1.89
C SER A 252 7.05 -4.86 -2.27
N MET A 253 7.98 -4.45 -3.12
CA MET A 253 9.11 -5.27 -3.55
C MET A 253 10.43 -4.58 -3.19
N PHE A 254 11.35 -5.35 -2.60
CA PHE A 254 12.75 -4.98 -2.41
C PHE A 254 13.63 -6.17 -2.78
N PHE A 255 14.32 -6.08 -3.90
CA PHE A 255 15.23 -7.12 -4.34
C PHE A 255 16.66 -6.84 -3.85
N TYR A 256 17.20 -5.65 -4.14
CA TYR A 256 18.44 -5.15 -3.57
C TYR A 256 18.54 -3.61 -3.75
N GLY A 257 19.34 -2.99 -2.88
CA GLY A 257 19.62 -1.55 -2.85
C GLY A 257 21.07 -1.29 -2.40
N GLU A 258 21.42 -0.03 -2.11
CA GLU A 258 22.77 0.34 -1.71
C GLU A 258 23.25 -0.29 -0.38
N ASN A 259 22.29 -0.74 0.45
CA ASN A 259 22.54 -1.39 1.74
C ASN A 259 22.66 -2.91 1.66
N THR A 260 22.52 -3.49 0.46
CA THR A 260 22.57 -4.95 0.23
C THR A 260 23.46 -5.30 -0.95
N PRO A 261 24.08 -6.49 -0.97
CA PRO A 261 24.90 -6.92 -2.10
C PRO A 261 24.06 -7.06 -3.38
N ARG A 262 24.53 -6.46 -4.46
CA ARG A 262 23.95 -6.68 -5.79
C ARG A 262 24.16 -8.13 -6.23
N PRO A 263 23.15 -8.82 -6.81
CA PRO A 263 23.30 -10.17 -7.34
C PRO A 263 24.34 -10.25 -8.46
N ASP A 264 25.02 -11.40 -8.57
CA ASP A 264 25.99 -11.64 -9.63
C ASP A 264 25.33 -11.60 -11.01
N GLY A 265 25.93 -10.83 -11.92
CA GLY A 265 25.45 -10.69 -13.30
C GLY A 265 24.35 -9.63 -13.48
N GLU A 266 23.83 -9.06 -12.41
CA GLU A 266 22.88 -7.94 -12.49
C GLU A 266 23.64 -6.63 -12.82
N TRP A 267 23.11 -5.88 -13.79
CA TRP A 267 23.73 -4.64 -14.27
C TRP A 267 23.15 -3.38 -13.63
N ARG A 268 21.88 -3.42 -13.21
CA ARG A 268 21.19 -2.30 -12.55
C ARG A 268 21.84 -2.03 -11.18
N PRO A 269 22.00 -0.77 -10.77
CA PRO A 269 22.54 -0.46 -9.44
C PRO A 269 21.62 -0.91 -8.30
N GLN A 270 20.30 -0.69 -8.42
CA GLN A 270 19.29 -1.00 -7.43
C GLN A 270 18.00 -1.51 -8.11
N VAL A 271 17.22 -2.33 -7.40
CA VAL A 271 15.92 -2.86 -7.86
C VAL A 271 14.98 -2.96 -6.67
N HIS A 272 14.06 -1.99 -6.54
CA HIS A 272 13.03 -1.97 -5.49
C HIS A 272 11.90 -0.97 -5.80
N ASP A 273 10.71 -1.25 -5.29
CA ASP A 273 9.54 -0.35 -5.33
C ASP A 273 9.47 0.58 -4.11
N SER A 274 10.16 0.23 -3.02
CA SER A 274 10.27 1.04 -1.80
C SER A 274 11.66 0.87 -1.17
N ASP A 275 12.24 1.95 -0.64
CA ASP A 275 13.53 1.96 0.07
C ASP A 275 13.41 1.50 1.51
N GLY A 276 12.32 1.89 2.18
CA GLY A 276 12.22 1.69 3.61
C GLY A 276 10.82 1.88 4.18
N LEU A 277 10.70 1.45 5.44
CA LEU A 277 9.54 1.68 6.29
C LEU A 277 9.78 2.94 7.11
N LEU A 278 8.85 3.90 7.03
CA LEU A 278 8.79 5.08 7.90
C LEU A 278 7.66 4.89 8.90
N ILE A 279 7.92 5.19 10.19
CA ILE A 279 6.94 5.13 11.27
C ILE A 279 6.91 6.48 11.98
N HIS A 280 5.73 7.00 12.28
CA HIS A 280 5.52 8.10 13.20
C HIS A 280 4.85 7.57 14.46
N ASP A 281 5.63 7.46 15.51
CA ASP A 281 5.17 7.05 16.84
C ASP A 281 4.39 8.20 17.48
N GLY A 282 3.11 8.00 17.72
CA GLY A 282 2.22 9.04 18.24
C GLY A 282 2.34 9.25 19.74
N GLU A 283 2.98 8.34 20.48
CA GLU A 283 3.26 8.51 21.91
C GLU A 283 4.50 9.37 22.15
N SER A 284 5.63 8.96 21.54
CA SER A 284 6.90 9.67 21.70
C SER A 284 7.04 10.88 20.76
N GLY A 285 6.30 10.92 19.68
CA GLY A 285 6.45 11.89 18.60
C GLY A 285 7.65 11.59 17.70
N GLU A 286 8.30 10.46 17.86
CA GLU A 286 9.49 10.08 17.12
C GLU A 286 9.14 9.62 15.71
N TRP A 287 10.00 9.95 14.75
CA TRP A 287 9.97 9.43 13.40
C TRP A 287 11.10 8.43 13.24
N LEU A 288 10.77 7.19 12.87
CA LEU A 288 11.72 6.11 12.69
C LEU A 288 11.79 5.71 11.21
N TRP A 289 12.99 5.67 10.69
CA TRP A 289 13.28 5.17 9.35
C TRP A 289 14.00 3.83 9.42
N ARG A 290 13.46 2.84 8.75
CA ARG A 290 14.06 1.51 8.64
C ARG A 290 14.24 1.14 7.15
N PRO A 291 15.48 1.20 6.62
CA PRO A 291 15.79 0.66 5.30
C PRO A 291 15.39 -0.81 5.17
N LEU A 292 14.80 -1.18 4.03
CA LEU A 292 14.43 -2.56 3.72
C LEU A 292 15.65 -3.40 3.39
N ILE A 293 15.49 -4.70 3.56
CA ILE A 293 16.47 -5.71 3.15
C ILE A 293 15.77 -6.88 2.45
N ASN A 294 16.54 -7.65 1.67
CA ASN A 294 16.13 -8.96 1.17
C ASN A 294 16.86 -10.04 1.99
N PRO A 295 16.24 -10.59 3.03
CA PRO A 295 16.89 -11.51 3.93
C PRO A 295 17.02 -12.91 3.30
N LYS A 296 17.91 -13.76 3.83
CA LYS A 296 18.03 -15.19 3.41
C LYS A 296 16.95 -16.10 3.99
N ARG A 297 16.22 -15.63 4.97
CA ARG A 297 15.10 -16.29 5.65
C ARG A 297 14.06 -15.26 5.99
N LEU A 298 12.81 -15.70 6.08
CA LEU A 298 11.72 -14.85 6.53
C LEU A 298 12.14 -14.09 7.80
N ALA A 299 12.02 -12.77 7.75
CA ALA A 299 12.27 -11.89 8.88
C ALA A 299 11.00 -11.10 9.19
N THR A 300 10.61 -11.10 10.46
CA THR A 300 9.49 -10.27 10.93
C THR A 300 9.99 -9.39 12.05
N SER A 301 9.70 -8.11 11.98
CA SER A 301 10.01 -7.13 13.02
C SER A 301 8.77 -6.40 13.48
N PHE A 302 8.78 -6.05 14.76
CA PHE A 302 7.68 -5.42 15.47
C PHE A 302 8.17 -4.10 16.07
N HIS A 303 7.43 -3.03 15.83
CA HIS A 303 7.62 -1.75 16.53
C HIS A 303 6.39 -1.48 17.38
N GLN A 304 6.53 -1.76 18.67
CA GLN A 304 5.46 -1.61 19.64
C GLN A 304 5.30 -0.14 20.06
N THR A 305 4.06 0.32 20.10
CA THR A 305 3.70 1.64 20.62
C THR A 305 2.30 1.61 21.24
N SER A 306 2.06 2.45 22.24
CA SER A 306 0.73 2.63 22.82
C SER A 306 -0.20 3.41 21.88
N ARG A 307 0.35 4.17 20.94
CA ARG A 307 -0.39 4.96 19.94
C ARG A 307 0.44 5.17 18.68
N ILE A 308 -0.06 4.72 17.56
CA ILE A 308 0.52 5.02 16.25
C ILE A 308 -0.08 6.30 15.67
N ALA A 309 0.73 7.18 15.06
CA ALA A 309 0.27 8.34 14.30
C ALA A 309 0.27 8.07 12.79
N GLY A 310 1.18 7.22 12.31
CA GLY A 310 1.23 6.82 10.92
C GLY A 310 2.39 5.90 10.60
N PHE A 311 2.28 5.20 9.47
CA PHE A 311 3.37 4.39 8.91
C PHE A 311 3.26 4.33 7.39
N GLY A 312 4.36 4.00 6.73
CA GLY A 312 4.32 3.88 5.28
C GLY A 312 5.57 3.25 4.67
N LEU A 313 5.41 2.70 3.49
CA LEU A 313 6.51 2.25 2.64
C LEU A 313 6.88 3.39 1.69
N ILE A 314 8.12 3.85 1.79
CA ILE A 314 8.57 5.08 1.12
C ILE A 314 9.64 4.73 0.09
N GLN A 315 9.50 5.26 -1.12
CA GLN A 315 10.53 5.29 -2.17
C GLN A 315 11.20 6.66 -2.13
N ARG A 316 12.39 6.74 -1.51
CA ARG A 316 13.15 7.99 -1.35
C ARG A 316 14.04 8.29 -2.53
N ASP A 317 14.60 7.23 -3.12
CA ASP A 317 15.47 7.35 -4.27
C ASP A 317 14.61 7.50 -5.55
N THR A 318 14.73 8.67 -6.17
CA THR A 318 14.01 9.03 -7.39
C THR A 318 14.94 9.40 -8.54
N GLU A 319 16.23 9.05 -8.43
CA GLU A 319 17.20 9.34 -9.47
C GLU A 319 17.33 8.18 -10.46
N PHE A 320 17.02 8.40 -11.74
CA PHE A 320 17.11 7.37 -12.78
C PHE A 320 18.45 6.63 -12.80
N ARG A 321 19.58 7.35 -12.62
CA ARG A 321 20.95 6.76 -12.63
C ARG A 321 21.18 5.70 -11.54
N HIS A 322 20.35 5.66 -10.50
CA HIS A 322 20.45 4.67 -9.44
C HIS A 322 19.71 3.36 -9.80
N PHE A 323 18.91 3.35 -10.86
CA PHE A 323 18.17 2.17 -11.33
C PHE A 323 18.54 1.77 -12.76
N GLU A 324 18.74 2.74 -13.66
CA GLU A 324 19.11 2.56 -15.08
C GLU A 324 18.08 1.70 -15.88
N ASP A 325 16.83 1.57 -15.40
CA ASP A 325 15.81 0.72 -15.99
C ASP A 325 14.70 1.55 -16.67
N LEU A 326 14.72 1.58 -18.01
CA LEU A 326 13.74 2.32 -18.80
C LEU A 326 12.36 1.63 -18.87
N GLU A 327 12.29 0.34 -18.56
CA GLU A 327 11.04 -0.43 -18.61
C GLU A 327 10.31 -0.38 -17.25
N ALA A 328 10.98 -0.73 -16.18
CA ALA A 328 10.40 -0.78 -14.84
C ALA A 328 10.23 0.61 -14.21
N ARG A 329 11.12 1.59 -14.54
CA ARG A 329 11.08 2.98 -14.06
C ARG A 329 10.92 3.07 -12.54
N TYR A 330 11.80 2.38 -11.80
CA TYR A 330 11.76 2.31 -10.34
C TYR A 330 11.86 3.69 -9.66
N GLU A 331 12.56 4.64 -10.26
CA GLU A 331 12.65 6.03 -9.78
C GLU A 331 11.30 6.77 -9.80
N ARG A 332 10.29 6.21 -10.44
CA ARG A 332 8.92 6.76 -10.52
C ARG A 332 7.92 6.01 -9.65
N ARG A 333 8.36 5.03 -8.88
CA ARG A 333 7.45 4.28 -8.00
C ARG A 333 6.93 5.19 -6.88
N PRO A 334 5.64 5.11 -6.52
CA PRO A 334 5.08 5.94 -5.47
C PRO A 334 5.46 5.41 -4.10
N SER A 335 5.51 6.31 -3.15
CA SER A 335 5.40 6.00 -1.73
C SER A 335 3.94 5.84 -1.32
N ALA A 336 3.67 5.10 -0.24
CA ALA A 336 2.36 5.08 0.40
C ALA A 336 2.50 5.38 1.89
N TRP A 337 1.65 6.27 2.38
CA TRP A 337 1.59 6.68 3.77
C TRP A 337 0.19 6.47 4.34
N VAL A 338 0.09 5.82 5.48
CA VAL A 338 -1.15 5.60 6.25
C VAL A 338 -1.13 6.53 7.46
N SER A 339 -2.15 7.38 7.58
CA SER A 339 -2.38 8.24 8.75
C SER A 339 -3.63 7.77 9.48
N MET A 340 -3.55 7.67 10.79
CA MET A 340 -4.69 7.32 11.63
C MET A 340 -5.48 8.58 11.96
N ASP A 341 -6.78 8.55 11.64
CA ASP A 341 -7.70 9.64 11.98
C ASP A 341 -8.24 9.47 13.41
N ASP A 342 -8.27 8.21 13.88
CA ASP A 342 -8.69 7.82 15.23
C ASP A 342 -7.54 7.14 16.01
N ASP A 343 -7.70 7.04 17.32
CA ASP A 343 -6.79 6.24 18.16
C ASP A 343 -7.09 4.74 18.00
N TRP A 344 -6.16 4.00 17.40
CA TRP A 344 -6.25 2.55 17.20
C TRP A 344 -5.78 1.74 18.41
N GLY A 345 -5.37 2.42 19.52
CA GLY A 345 -4.89 1.79 20.72
C GLY A 345 -3.44 1.33 20.65
N ALA A 346 -3.05 0.47 21.59
CA ALA A 346 -1.73 -0.16 21.64
C ALA A 346 -1.61 -1.29 20.60
N GLY A 347 -0.41 -1.47 20.08
CA GLY A 347 -0.11 -2.51 19.10
C GLY A 347 1.26 -2.33 18.46
N ASP A 348 1.46 -3.01 17.34
CA ASP A 348 2.72 -3.04 16.62
C ASP A 348 2.58 -2.56 15.18
N VAL A 349 3.53 -1.78 14.69
CA VAL A 349 3.83 -1.74 13.25
C VAL A 349 4.69 -2.97 12.93
N VAL A 350 4.13 -3.87 12.13
CA VAL A 350 4.78 -5.12 11.74
C VAL A 350 5.37 -4.96 10.35
N LEU A 351 6.64 -5.36 10.20
CA LEU A 351 7.31 -5.47 8.91
C LEU A 351 7.70 -6.92 8.66
N VAL A 352 7.20 -7.48 7.57
CA VAL A 352 7.54 -8.83 7.10
C VAL A 352 8.38 -8.71 5.84
N GLU A 353 9.60 -9.25 5.89
CA GLU A 353 10.57 -9.28 4.77
C GLU A 353 10.78 -10.75 4.36
N ILE A 354 10.32 -11.11 3.17
CA ILE A 354 10.33 -12.47 2.63
C ILE A 354 11.52 -12.60 1.68
N PRO A 355 12.33 -13.69 1.74
CA PRO A 355 13.39 -13.91 0.77
C PRO A 355 12.84 -13.97 -0.65
N THR A 356 13.52 -13.30 -1.60
CA THR A 356 13.21 -13.42 -3.02
C THR A 356 14.48 -13.50 -3.85
N ASP A 357 14.41 -14.27 -4.94
CA ASP A 357 15.48 -14.41 -5.93
C ASP A 357 15.23 -13.57 -7.19
N ASP A 358 14.08 -12.89 -7.27
CA ASP A 358 13.73 -12.04 -8.41
C ASP A 358 12.79 -10.88 -8.01
N GLU A 359 12.64 -9.92 -8.91
CA GLU A 359 11.86 -8.69 -8.75
C GLU A 359 10.34 -8.84 -8.98
N THR A 360 9.87 -10.02 -9.38
CA THR A 360 8.45 -10.21 -9.71
C THR A 360 7.60 -10.55 -8.48
N ASN A 361 8.24 -10.80 -7.34
CA ASN A 361 7.59 -11.15 -6.09
C ASN A 361 7.50 -9.94 -5.16
N ASP A 362 6.29 -9.55 -4.81
CA ASP A 362 6.05 -8.61 -3.72
C ASP A 362 6.47 -9.26 -2.39
N ASN A 363 7.69 -8.98 -1.93
CA ASN A 363 8.33 -9.66 -0.81
C ASN A 363 8.36 -8.85 0.50
N ILE A 364 7.74 -7.68 0.50
CA ILE A 364 7.66 -6.78 1.65
C ILE A 364 6.20 -6.57 2.03
N VAL A 365 5.87 -6.75 3.31
CA VAL A 365 4.54 -6.41 3.84
C VAL A 365 4.69 -5.61 5.12
N ALA A 366 4.00 -4.46 5.22
CA ALA A 366 3.94 -3.64 6.42
C ALA A 366 2.49 -3.37 6.81
N PHE A 367 2.16 -3.45 8.09
CA PHE A 367 0.81 -3.23 8.59
C PHE A 367 0.80 -2.89 10.08
N TRP A 368 -0.32 -2.36 10.54
CA TRP A 368 -0.60 -2.22 11.97
C TRP A 368 -1.27 -3.48 12.51
N SER A 369 -0.83 -3.99 13.66
CA SER A 369 -1.45 -5.11 14.38
C SER A 369 -1.80 -4.70 15.80
N PRO A 370 -3.08 -4.77 16.23
CA PRO A 370 -3.48 -4.43 17.58
C PRO A 370 -2.99 -5.47 18.59
N ASP A 371 -2.66 -5.04 19.82
CA ASP A 371 -2.28 -5.93 20.93
C ASP A 371 -3.44 -6.81 21.41
N ASP A 372 -4.66 -6.36 21.21
CA ASP A 372 -5.86 -7.09 21.59
C ASP A 372 -6.02 -8.40 20.81
N LYS A 373 -6.36 -9.47 21.53
CA LYS A 373 -6.70 -10.73 20.87
C LYS A 373 -7.88 -10.58 19.94
N VAL A 374 -7.73 -11.08 18.73
CA VAL A 374 -8.76 -11.09 17.70
C VAL A 374 -9.49 -12.43 17.75
N ILE A 375 -10.67 -12.43 18.39
CA ILE A 375 -11.48 -13.65 18.62
C ILE A 375 -12.72 -13.67 17.74
N GLY A 376 -13.19 -14.85 17.40
CA GLY A 376 -14.42 -15.06 16.64
C GLY A 376 -15.62 -14.38 17.29
N GLY A 377 -16.46 -13.73 16.50
CA GLY A 377 -17.62 -12.95 16.92
C GLY A 377 -17.32 -11.47 17.25
N ALA A 378 -16.05 -11.04 17.23
CA ALA A 378 -15.70 -9.64 17.43
C ALA A 378 -16.00 -8.78 16.19
N GLU A 379 -16.29 -7.49 16.42
CA GLU A 379 -16.39 -6.45 15.39
C GLU A 379 -15.29 -5.41 15.61
N ARG A 380 -14.72 -4.88 14.50
CA ARG A 380 -13.77 -3.76 14.53
C ARG A 380 -14.17 -2.69 13.53
N SER A 381 -14.12 -1.43 13.95
CA SER A 381 -14.29 -0.25 13.10
C SER A 381 -12.95 0.43 12.93
N LEU A 382 -12.67 0.89 11.72
CA LEU A 382 -11.42 1.55 11.37
C LEU A 382 -11.73 2.78 10.51
N GLU A 383 -11.09 3.91 10.83
CA GLU A 383 -11.03 5.07 9.94
C GLU A 383 -9.57 5.50 9.80
N TYR A 384 -9.12 5.70 8.56
CA TYR A 384 -7.76 6.13 8.26
C TYR A 384 -7.68 6.78 6.88
N SER A 385 -6.66 7.57 6.68
CA SER A 385 -6.30 8.11 5.38
C SER A 385 -5.10 7.37 4.82
N MET A 386 -5.11 7.04 3.54
CA MET A 386 -3.97 6.49 2.81
C MET A 386 -3.62 7.41 1.65
N THR A 387 -2.36 7.83 1.57
CA THR A 387 -1.90 8.74 0.52
C THR A 387 -0.80 8.07 -0.30
N PHE A 388 -0.98 8.04 -1.62
CA PHE A 388 0.06 7.66 -2.58
C PHE A 388 0.68 8.93 -3.16
N GLY A 389 2.01 9.01 -3.12
CA GLY A 389 2.71 10.23 -3.54
C GLY A 389 4.20 10.02 -3.76
N GLY A 390 4.94 11.11 -3.88
CA GLY A 390 6.40 11.11 -3.95
C GLY A 390 7.06 10.80 -2.59
N PRO A 391 8.40 10.97 -2.50
CA PRO A 391 9.18 10.64 -1.31
C PRO A 391 8.82 11.45 -0.05
N ASP A 392 8.14 12.58 -0.22
CA ASP A 392 7.76 13.50 0.85
C ASP A 392 6.32 13.36 1.33
N VAL A 393 5.63 12.29 0.94
CA VAL A 393 4.22 12.05 1.26
C VAL A 393 3.91 12.11 2.76
N ALA A 394 4.85 11.72 3.62
CA ALA A 394 4.70 11.76 5.09
C ALA A 394 5.02 13.12 5.74
N ARG A 395 5.64 14.06 5.01
CA ARG A 395 5.95 15.44 5.45
C ARG A 395 6.72 15.53 6.77
N HIS A 396 7.72 14.66 6.96
CA HIS A 396 8.60 14.70 8.13
C HIS A 396 9.39 16.03 8.20
N PRO A 397 9.45 16.73 9.35
CA PRO A 397 10.09 18.05 9.46
C PRO A 397 11.61 18.00 9.57
N GLY A 398 12.18 16.94 10.11
CA GLY A 398 13.63 16.79 10.33
C GLY A 398 14.41 16.33 9.09
N GLY A 399 15.72 16.24 9.23
CA GLY A 399 16.59 15.60 8.23
C GLY A 399 16.23 14.14 8.06
N LYS A 400 16.28 13.66 6.80
CA LYS A 400 15.91 12.29 6.43
C LYS A 400 17.15 11.47 6.12
N ALA A 401 17.20 10.20 6.53
CA ALA A 401 18.22 9.26 6.09
C ALA A 401 18.00 8.91 4.62
N VAL A 402 18.80 9.47 3.74
CA VAL A 402 18.62 9.35 2.28
C VAL A 402 19.44 8.22 1.67
N ASN A 403 20.52 7.79 2.35
CA ASN A 403 21.30 6.62 1.95
C ASN A 403 21.72 5.81 3.17
N THR A 404 21.89 4.51 3.00
CA THR A 404 22.46 3.60 3.97
C THR A 404 23.43 2.65 3.28
N PHE A 405 24.72 2.77 3.58
CA PHE A 405 25.75 1.88 3.04
C PHE A 405 26.28 0.98 4.14
N ILE A 406 26.54 -0.28 3.83
CA ILE A 406 27.13 -1.23 4.76
C ILE A 406 28.31 -1.96 4.13
N GLY A 407 29.39 -2.10 4.88
CA GLY A 407 30.59 -2.80 4.47
C GLY A 407 31.28 -3.52 5.61
N ALA A 408 32.33 -4.28 5.29
CA ALA A 408 33.20 -4.86 6.31
C ALA A 408 33.87 -3.75 7.14
N GLY A 409 34.05 -3.98 8.43
CA GLY A 409 34.64 -3.02 9.37
C GLY A 409 36.13 -2.81 9.24
N ASP A 410 36.79 -3.28 8.16
CA ASP A 410 38.23 -3.20 7.94
C ASP A 410 38.68 -1.74 7.92
N ARG A 411 39.86 -1.51 8.55
CA ARG A 411 40.55 -0.21 8.54
C ARG A 411 41.91 -0.36 7.91
N ILE A 412 42.28 0.61 7.06
CA ILE A 412 43.63 0.72 6.58
C ILE A 412 44.56 1.11 7.76
N GLY A 413 45.45 0.18 8.15
CA GLY A 413 46.38 0.39 9.27
C GLY A 413 45.75 0.29 10.67
N GLY A 414 44.54 -0.17 10.79
CA GLY A 414 43.82 -0.38 12.06
C GLY A 414 44.02 -1.77 12.69
N GLY A 415 43.64 -1.91 13.97
CA GLY A 415 43.67 -3.20 14.70
C GLY A 415 42.68 -4.22 14.19
N ASP A 416 42.57 -5.38 14.86
CA ASP A 416 41.64 -6.45 14.54
C ASP A 416 40.19 -5.96 14.63
N GLN A 417 39.52 -5.87 13.47
CA GLN A 417 38.14 -5.48 13.30
C GLN A 417 37.30 -6.66 12.77
N SER A 418 37.81 -7.89 12.89
CA SER A 418 37.11 -9.07 12.39
C SER A 418 35.68 -9.16 12.97
N GLY A 419 34.72 -9.42 12.10
CA GLY A 419 33.29 -9.50 12.44
C GLY A 419 32.60 -8.14 12.72
N ALA A 420 33.31 -7.02 12.59
CA ALA A 420 32.68 -5.70 12.64
C ALA A 420 32.15 -5.26 11.26
N TYR A 421 31.14 -4.41 11.30
CA TYR A 421 30.56 -3.74 10.13
C TYR A 421 30.79 -2.24 10.21
N ARG A 422 31.09 -1.62 9.06
CA ARG A 422 31.04 -0.18 8.86
C ARG A 422 29.70 0.16 8.22
N VAL A 423 28.92 1.00 8.90
CA VAL A 423 27.66 1.51 8.40
C VAL A 423 27.78 3.02 8.22
N LEU A 424 27.38 3.52 7.06
CA LEU A 424 27.33 4.94 6.74
C LEU A 424 25.89 5.32 6.45
N VAL A 425 25.40 6.34 7.16
CA VAL A 425 24.03 6.86 6.99
C VAL A 425 24.11 8.32 6.59
N ASP A 426 23.61 8.66 5.42
CA ASP A 426 23.56 10.05 4.95
C ASP A 426 22.21 10.67 5.28
N PHE A 427 22.26 11.80 5.98
CA PHE A 427 21.06 12.60 6.31
C PHE A 427 21.05 13.89 5.50
N ALA A 428 19.86 14.26 4.99
CA ALA A 428 19.65 15.48 4.22
C ALA A 428 18.22 16.04 4.37
N GLY A 429 18.04 17.29 3.98
CA GLY A 429 16.74 17.95 3.92
C GLY A 429 16.16 18.35 5.28
N GLY A 430 14.89 18.79 5.28
CA GLY A 430 14.22 19.28 6.47
C GLY A 430 15.01 20.39 7.19
N GLN A 431 14.92 20.43 8.49
CA GLN A 431 15.65 21.39 9.33
C GLN A 431 17.18 21.29 9.17
N LEU A 432 17.68 20.11 8.78
CA LEU A 432 19.12 19.86 8.60
C LEU A 432 19.73 20.66 7.44
N ALA A 433 18.92 21.02 6.45
CA ALA A 433 19.36 21.81 5.29
C ALA A 433 19.77 23.24 5.62
N ASP A 434 19.28 23.78 6.73
CA ASP A 434 19.56 25.15 7.20
C ASP A 434 20.77 25.20 8.16
N ILE A 435 21.39 24.06 8.47
CA ILE A 435 22.52 23.95 9.40
C ILE A 435 23.84 24.13 8.65
N GLU A 436 24.67 25.07 9.11
CA GLU A 436 25.99 25.34 8.51
C GLU A 436 26.92 24.15 8.63
N PRO A 437 27.79 23.88 7.63
CA PRO A 437 28.68 22.72 7.60
C PRO A 437 29.66 22.59 8.78
N ASP A 438 29.98 23.68 9.46
CA ASP A 438 30.88 23.76 10.62
C ASP A 438 30.14 23.75 11.97
N ALA A 439 28.80 23.60 11.94
CA ALA A 439 28.00 23.50 13.16
C ALA A 439 28.39 22.27 13.98
N PRO A 440 28.30 22.32 15.33
CA PRO A 440 28.69 21.23 16.20
C PRO A 440 27.62 20.13 16.28
N VAL A 441 27.24 19.59 15.11
CA VAL A 441 26.29 18.47 15.04
C VAL A 441 26.94 17.22 15.65
N VAL A 442 26.21 16.55 16.52
CA VAL A 442 26.64 15.33 17.18
C VAL A 442 25.77 14.14 16.82
N SER A 443 26.34 12.96 16.84
CA SER A 443 25.60 11.71 16.63
C SER A 443 25.26 11.03 17.94
N LYS A 444 24.08 10.43 18.01
CA LYS A 444 23.66 9.50 19.05
C LYS A 444 23.45 8.14 18.42
N VAL A 445 24.13 7.12 18.94
CA VAL A 445 24.07 5.76 18.42
C VAL A 445 23.92 4.78 19.56
N SER A 446 23.06 3.79 19.37
CA SER A 446 22.91 2.65 20.27
C SER A 446 22.86 1.34 19.48
N GLY A 447 23.38 0.27 20.09
CA GLY A 447 23.26 -1.10 19.60
C GLY A 447 22.20 -1.86 20.39
N GLY A 448 21.57 -2.83 19.75
CA GLY A 448 20.71 -3.80 20.42
C GLY A 448 21.49 -4.81 21.24
N ASP A 449 20.80 -5.80 21.79
CA ASP A 449 21.40 -6.83 22.63
C ASP A 449 22.56 -7.56 21.91
N GLY A 450 23.73 -7.59 22.55
CA GLY A 450 24.92 -8.22 22.02
C GLY A 450 25.61 -7.46 20.87
N VAL A 451 25.24 -6.21 20.63
CA VAL A 451 25.92 -5.34 19.66
C VAL A 451 26.84 -4.36 20.38
N GLU A 452 28.13 -4.43 20.06
CA GLU A 452 29.15 -3.48 20.54
C GLU A 452 29.33 -2.35 19.52
N VAL A 453 28.98 -1.11 19.87
CA VAL A 453 29.29 0.09 19.10
C VAL A 453 30.73 0.49 19.42
N LEU A 454 31.65 0.25 18.48
CA LEU A 454 33.09 0.49 18.64
C LEU A 454 33.46 1.95 18.43
N GLU A 455 32.78 2.60 17.49
CA GLU A 455 33.04 3.99 17.11
C GLU A 455 31.82 4.56 16.38
N HIS A 456 31.55 5.83 16.60
CA HIS A 456 30.65 6.60 15.73
C HIS A 456 31.06 8.08 15.71
N PHE A 457 30.81 8.73 14.60
CA PHE A 457 31.03 10.16 14.41
C PHE A 457 30.19 10.69 13.26
N VAL A 458 30.05 12.01 13.18
CA VAL A 458 29.33 12.68 12.09
C VAL A 458 30.27 13.65 11.36
N GLU A 459 30.11 13.70 10.03
CA GLU A 459 30.91 14.57 9.15
C GLU A 459 30.00 15.19 8.07
N TRP A 460 30.35 16.42 7.66
CA TRP A 460 29.72 17.04 6.50
C TRP A 460 30.32 16.52 5.20
N VAL A 461 29.48 16.03 4.30
CA VAL A 461 29.87 15.54 2.97
C VAL A 461 29.65 16.65 1.95
N GLN A 462 30.64 17.51 1.77
CA GLN A 462 30.59 18.73 0.93
C GLN A 462 30.07 18.47 -0.51
N PRO A 463 30.52 17.43 -1.26
CA PRO A 463 30.05 17.20 -2.63
C PRO A 463 28.54 16.92 -2.75
N GLU A 464 27.94 16.37 -1.69
CA GLU A 464 26.55 15.90 -1.69
C GLU A 464 25.62 16.77 -0.85
N ASN A 465 26.16 17.75 -0.12
CA ASN A 465 25.41 18.58 0.84
C ASN A 465 24.60 17.73 1.85
N LYS A 466 25.28 16.75 2.46
CA LYS A 466 24.69 15.79 3.39
C LYS A 466 25.51 15.69 4.67
N TRP A 467 24.86 15.32 5.76
CA TRP A 467 25.54 14.94 6.99
C TRP A 467 25.65 13.42 7.05
N ARG A 468 26.88 12.91 7.17
CA ARG A 468 27.17 11.47 7.23
C ARG A 468 27.45 11.02 8.63
N LEU A 469 26.58 10.15 9.15
CA LEU A 469 26.84 9.35 10.36
C LEU A 469 27.62 8.10 9.98
N SER A 470 28.81 7.95 10.54
CA SER A 470 29.66 6.77 10.38
C SER A 470 29.61 5.95 11.66
N ILE A 471 29.28 4.67 11.55
CA ILE A 471 29.20 3.72 12.68
C ILE A 471 30.12 2.54 12.42
N LEU A 472 30.91 2.15 13.39
CA LEU A 472 31.61 0.87 13.43
C LEU A 472 31.02 0.05 14.56
N ALA A 473 30.42 -1.09 14.25
CA ALA A 473 29.76 -1.93 15.24
C ALA A 473 30.03 -3.41 14.99
N ARG A 474 30.04 -4.19 16.06
CA ARG A 474 30.25 -5.63 16.04
C ARG A 474 29.11 -6.34 16.75
N PRO A 475 28.31 -7.17 16.06
CA PRO A 475 27.36 -8.06 16.72
C PRO A 475 28.09 -9.22 17.40
N ALA A 476 27.51 -9.77 18.44
CA ALA A 476 27.95 -11.06 18.96
C ALA A 476 27.82 -12.13 17.88
N LYS A 477 28.57 -13.22 18.03
CA LYS A 477 28.56 -14.29 17.01
C LYS A 477 27.14 -14.84 16.84
N ASP A 478 26.72 -14.95 15.57
CA ASP A 478 25.42 -15.46 15.15
C ASP A 478 24.21 -14.59 15.66
N SER A 479 24.48 -13.36 16.10
CA SER A 479 23.46 -12.40 16.52
C SER A 479 23.10 -11.42 15.39
N ILE A 480 21.92 -10.81 15.50
CA ILE A 480 21.45 -9.75 14.62
C ILE A 480 22.25 -8.48 14.91
N LEU A 481 22.73 -7.79 13.89
CA LEU A 481 23.26 -6.44 14.02
C LEU A 481 22.07 -5.47 14.08
N GLN A 482 21.68 -5.08 15.30
CA GLN A 482 20.65 -4.07 15.52
C GLN A 482 21.29 -2.73 15.88
N LEU A 483 20.98 -1.68 15.13
CA LEU A 483 21.51 -0.32 15.34
C LEU A 483 20.37 0.69 15.30
N ARG A 484 20.59 1.78 16.05
CA ARG A 484 19.73 2.97 16.07
C ARG A 484 20.64 4.19 16.11
N GLY A 485 20.37 5.22 15.29
CA GLY A 485 21.16 6.43 15.23
C GLY A 485 20.38 7.64 14.75
N TYR A 486 20.73 8.82 15.27
CA TYR A 486 20.18 10.12 14.88
C TYR A 486 21.18 11.24 15.15
N LEU A 487 20.90 12.43 14.66
CA LEU A 487 21.75 13.62 14.84
C LEU A 487 21.08 14.65 15.73
N GLU A 488 21.86 15.31 16.54
CA GLU A 488 21.46 16.41 17.42
C GLU A 488 22.32 17.66 17.17
N LEU A 489 21.73 18.82 17.35
CA LEU A 489 22.40 20.11 17.46
C LEU A 489 21.84 20.82 18.69
N ASP A 490 22.70 21.29 19.61
CA ASP A 490 22.30 22.00 20.84
C ASP A 490 21.25 21.23 21.66
N ASP A 491 21.44 19.92 21.84
CA ASP A 491 20.54 18.99 22.54
C ASP A 491 19.12 18.86 21.89
N GLN A 492 18.95 19.31 20.66
CA GLN A 492 17.73 19.12 19.88
C GLN A 492 17.96 18.08 18.79
N VAL A 493 17.02 17.12 18.65
CA VAL A 493 17.04 16.15 17.56
C VAL A 493 16.71 16.88 16.24
N VAL A 494 17.61 16.81 15.27
CA VAL A 494 17.48 17.48 13.97
C VAL A 494 17.21 16.53 12.80
N THR A 495 17.18 15.22 13.06
CA THR A 495 16.86 14.19 12.07
C THR A 495 15.77 13.25 12.56
N GLU A 496 15.24 12.43 11.68
CA GLU A 496 14.58 11.20 12.08
C GLU A 496 15.57 10.24 12.73
N THR A 497 15.05 9.24 13.43
CA THR A 497 15.85 8.13 13.96
C THR A 497 15.97 7.05 12.91
N TRP A 498 17.19 6.84 12.42
CA TRP A 498 17.51 5.71 11.58
C TRP A 498 17.65 4.45 12.43
N THR A 499 17.01 3.36 12.01
CA THR A 499 17.10 2.03 12.63
C THR A 499 17.51 1.01 11.58
N TYR A 500 18.31 0.02 11.96
CA TYR A 500 18.75 -1.03 11.05
C TYR A 500 18.82 -2.38 11.76
N SER A 501 18.38 -3.41 11.06
CA SER A 501 18.43 -4.78 11.58
C SER A 501 18.94 -5.70 10.48
N LEU A 502 20.17 -6.20 10.64
CA LEU A 502 20.80 -7.09 9.68
C LEU A 502 20.95 -8.49 10.30
N PRO A 503 20.20 -9.49 9.80
CA PRO A 503 20.33 -10.87 10.23
C PRO A 503 21.72 -11.45 9.94
N PRO A 504 22.17 -12.45 10.72
CA PRO A 504 23.42 -13.13 10.48
C PRO A 504 23.49 -13.70 9.05
N GLY A 505 24.66 -13.54 8.41
CA GLY A 505 24.90 -14.08 7.08
C GLY A 505 24.27 -13.31 5.91
N VAL A 506 23.70 -12.15 6.14
CA VAL A 506 23.13 -11.27 5.08
C VAL A 506 24.10 -10.15 4.69
N GLY A 507 24.98 -9.72 5.59
CA GLY A 507 25.90 -8.62 5.37
C GLY A 507 27.05 -8.90 4.40
N PRO A 508 27.79 -7.84 3.97
CA PRO A 508 28.98 -7.96 3.14
C PRO A 508 30.01 -8.90 3.77
N GLY A 509 30.60 -9.78 2.97
CA GLY A 509 31.58 -10.78 3.45
C GLY A 509 30.99 -12.09 3.95
N SER A 510 29.67 -12.22 4.05
CA SER A 510 29.01 -13.47 4.42
C SER A 510 29.00 -14.54 3.31
N GLN A 511 29.51 -14.20 2.13
CA GLN A 511 29.65 -15.13 0.97
C GLN A 511 31.06 -15.75 0.85
N ARG A 512 31.90 -15.63 1.88
CA ARG A 512 33.25 -16.25 1.88
C ARG A 512 33.28 -17.55 2.67
#